data_d2bc733faa9f2768168760ea13e374f4
#
_entry.id   d2bc733faa9f2768168760ea13e374f4
#
_cell.length_a   1.000
_cell.length_b   1.000
_cell.length_c   1.000
_cell.angle_alpha   90.00
_cell.angle_beta   90.00
_cell.angle_gamma   90.00
#
_symmetry.space_group_name_H-M   'P 1'
#
loop_
_entity.id
_entity.type
_entity.pdbx_description
1 polymer ?
#
loop_
_entity_poly.entity_id
_entity_poly.type
_entity_poly.pdbx_seq_one_letter_code
_entity_poly.pdbx_strand_id
1 'polypeptide(L)'
;MTLRAPFRFDIVGSFLRPDRLKEARARFARGEIAALDLKQVEDEEIAKLIEKQKAAGLHTITDGEFRRSYWHLDFFWGFQGITHIELEQGYQFHGEETARGTAIVTGKISGKDHPFVEHFKYVKGFEDENTLARQTLPAPAQLLAELYRGDNGKITDAVYPEREELLQDIAAAYRQVFRDLYEAGCRNIQLDDCTWGMFCDTEYWNKRQKGAVSLKQVAEIGRAHV
;
A
#
# COMPACT_ATOMS: atom_id res chain seq x y z
N MET A 1 -2.63 -0.96 -30.25
CA MET A 1 -2.35 -2.38 -29.89
C MET A 1 -2.62 -2.52 -28.41
N THR A 2 -3.46 -3.43 -27.94
CA THR A 2 -3.74 -3.55 -26.52
C THR A 2 -2.59 -4.31 -25.86
N LEU A 3 -1.86 -3.68 -24.95
CA LEU A 3 -0.83 -4.33 -24.14
C LEU A 3 -1.48 -5.43 -23.28
N ARG A 4 -0.93 -6.64 -23.32
CA ARG A 4 -1.44 -7.79 -22.57
C ARG A 4 -0.37 -8.29 -21.58
N ALA A 5 -0.80 -8.50 -20.34
CA ALA A 5 0.00 -9.23 -19.35
C ALA A 5 0.16 -10.72 -19.78
N PRO A 6 1.25 -11.44 -19.34
CA PRO A 6 2.26 -10.95 -18.41
C PRO A 6 3.36 -10.14 -19.11
N PHE A 7 3.84 -9.10 -18.43
CA PHE A 7 4.99 -8.31 -18.86
C PHE A 7 6.27 -9.02 -18.38
N ARG A 8 7.19 -9.33 -19.28
CA ARG A 8 8.39 -10.12 -18.94
C ARG A 8 9.46 -9.33 -18.17
N PHE A 9 9.49 -8.00 -18.37
CA PHE A 9 10.41 -7.11 -17.69
C PHE A 9 9.57 -6.19 -16.82
N ASP A 10 9.37 -6.63 -15.59
CA ASP A 10 8.50 -5.95 -14.66
C ASP A 10 9.30 -5.34 -13.51
N ILE A 11 8.71 -4.34 -12.88
CA ILE A 11 9.27 -3.61 -11.75
C ILE A 11 8.34 -3.76 -10.55
N VAL A 12 8.90 -3.71 -9.33
CA VAL A 12 8.11 -3.69 -8.09
C VAL A 12 7.22 -2.44 -8.03
N GLY A 13 7.66 -1.35 -8.65
CA GLY A 13 6.88 -0.12 -8.76
C GLY A 13 7.36 1.02 -7.88
N SER A 14 8.15 0.72 -6.84
CA SER A 14 8.82 1.73 -6.02
C SER A 14 10.20 2.08 -6.58
N PHE A 15 10.62 3.33 -6.40
CA PHE A 15 11.92 3.84 -6.81
C PHE A 15 12.58 4.67 -5.72
N LEU A 16 13.89 4.85 -5.82
CA LEU A 16 14.64 5.73 -4.91
C LEU A 16 14.16 7.18 -5.08
N ARG A 17 13.78 7.77 -3.96
CA ARG A 17 13.28 9.15 -3.92
C ARG A 17 14.42 10.13 -4.17
N PRO A 18 14.26 11.09 -5.11
CA PRO A 18 15.25 12.14 -5.35
C PRO A 18 15.41 13.03 -4.12
N ASP A 19 16.59 13.64 -3.98
CA ASP A 19 16.89 14.49 -2.82
C ASP A 19 15.96 15.69 -2.71
N ARG A 20 15.56 16.28 -3.84
CA ARG A 20 14.56 17.37 -3.88
C ARG A 20 13.24 16.95 -3.24
N LEU A 21 12.78 15.73 -3.47
CA LEU A 21 11.54 15.21 -2.85
C LEU A 21 11.74 14.98 -1.35
N LYS A 22 12.88 14.41 -0.95
CA LYS A 22 13.20 14.20 0.48
C LYS A 22 13.23 15.53 1.23
N GLU A 23 13.88 16.54 0.65
CA GLU A 23 13.93 17.89 1.22
C GLU A 23 12.55 18.53 1.35
N ALA A 24 11.73 18.45 0.29
CA ALA A 24 10.36 18.98 0.33
C ALA A 24 9.52 18.31 1.42
N ARG A 25 9.61 16.99 1.59
CA ARG A 25 8.95 16.26 2.67
C ARG A 25 9.43 16.68 4.05
N ALA A 26 10.73 16.87 4.23
CA ALA A 26 11.30 17.36 5.49
C ALA A 26 10.82 18.78 5.81
N ARG A 27 10.75 19.67 4.82
CA ARG A 27 10.20 21.04 4.97
C ARG A 27 8.71 21.02 5.33
N PHE A 28 7.94 20.17 4.66
CA PHE A 28 6.51 20.00 4.98
C PHE A 28 6.32 19.49 6.42
N ALA A 29 7.10 18.50 6.84
CA ALA A 29 7.03 17.97 8.22
C ALA A 29 7.36 19.03 9.29
N ARG A 30 8.19 20.03 8.94
CA ARG A 30 8.49 21.19 9.82
C ARG A 30 7.48 22.34 9.68
N GLY A 31 6.46 22.21 8.82
CA GLY A 31 5.48 23.26 8.57
C GLY A 31 6.02 24.45 7.76
N GLU A 32 7.15 24.29 7.05
CA GLU A 32 7.79 25.37 6.27
C GLU A 32 7.15 25.55 4.88
N ILE A 33 6.44 24.56 4.37
CA ILE A 33 5.71 24.61 3.10
C ILE A 33 4.31 24.03 3.27
N ALA A 34 3.37 24.47 2.43
CA ALA A 34 2.01 23.96 2.42
C ALA A 34 1.90 22.59 1.72
N ALA A 35 0.81 21.87 1.94
CA ALA A 35 0.53 20.59 1.28
C ALA A 35 0.50 20.69 -0.25
N LEU A 36 0.03 21.83 -0.78
CA LEU A 36 0.03 22.10 -2.22
C LEU A 36 1.45 22.22 -2.79
N ASP A 37 2.37 22.83 -2.05
CA ASP A 37 3.77 22.97 -2.48
C ASP A 37 4.45 21.59 -2.51
N LEU A 38 4.22 20.75 -1.48
CA LEU A 38 4.70 19.37 -1.49
C LEU A 38 4.12 18.58 -2.66
N LYS A 39 2.81 18.67 -2.88
CA LYS A 39 2.14 18.00 -4.00
C LYS A 39 2.73 18.41 -5.34
N GLN A 40 3.04 19.69 -5.54
CA GLN A 40 3.68 20.16 -6.77
C GLN A 40 5.05 19.51 -6.99
N VAL A 41 5.88 19.42 -5.94
CA VAL A 41 7.19 18.75 -6.03
C VAL A 41 7.01 17.25 -6.32
N GLU A 42 6.05 16.58 -5.68
CA GLU A 42 5.72 15.19 -5.96
C GLU A 42 5.31 14.98 -7.42
N ASP A 43 4.40 15.81 -7.93
CA ASP A 43 3.94 15.76 -9.32
C ASP A 43 5.10 15.91 -10.30
N GLU A 44 5.97 16.90 -10.10
CA GLU A 44 7.12 17.13 -10.96
C GLU A 44 8.15 15.98 -10.94
N GLU A 45 8.44 15.43 -9.76
CA GLU A 45 9.39 14.32 -9.64
C GLU A 45 8.80 12.99 -10.16
N ILE A 46 7.49 12.77 -10.01
CA ILE A 46 6.78 11.62 -10.62
C ILE A 46 6.82 11.74 -12.15
N ALA A 47 6.56 12.91 -12.72
CA ALA A 47 6.63 13.12 -14.16
C ALA A 47 8.03 12.78 -14.71
N LYS A 48 9.09 13.28 -14.07
CA LYS A 48 10.48 12.95 -14.44
C LYS A 48 10.79 11.46 -14.31
N LEU A 49 10.26 10.80 -13.29
CA LEU A 49 10.42 9.36 -13.10
C LEU A 49 9.73 8.57 -14.22
N ILE A 50 8.51 8.97 -14.60
CA ILE A 50 7.76 8.31 -15.67
C ILE A 50 8.49 8.41 -16.99
N GLU A 51 9.04 9.58 -17.33
CA GLU A 51 9.87 9.73 -18.53
C GLU A 51 11.08 8.79 -18.53
N LYS A 52 11.75 8.60 -17.37
CA LYS A 52 12.85 7.63 -17.24
C LYS A 52 12.37 6.19 -17.39
N GLN A 53 11.20 5.83 -16.85
CA GLN A 53 10.61 4.51 -17.02
C GLN A 53 10.34 4.22 -18.49
N LYS A 54 9.74 5.17 -19.21
CA LYS A 54 9.49 5.05 -20.67
C LYS A 54 10.79 4.95 -21.46
N ALA A 55 11.76 5.79 -21.18
CA ALA A 55 13.07 5.79 -21.85
C ALA A 55 13.84 4.47 -21.62
N ALA A 56 13.62 3.81 -20.48
CA ALA A 56 14.15 2.48 -20.18
C ALA A 56 13.39 1.35 -20.88
N GLY A 57 12.32 1.64 -21.62
CA GLY A 57 11.51 0.65 -22.35
C GLY A 57 10.53 -0.12 -21.48
N LEU A 58 10.15 0.40 -20.30
CA LEU A 58 9.14 -0.23 -19.47
C LEU A 58 7.75 -0.06 -20.09
N HIS A 59 6.99 -1.15 -20.13
CA HIS A 59 5.59 -1.14 -20.59
C HIS A 59 4.58 -0.80 -19.50
N THR A 60 5.00 -0.88 -18.23
CA THR A 60 4.22 -0.41 -17.08
C THR A 60 4.93 0.76 -16.43
N ILE A 61 4.16 1.80 -16.13
CA ILE A 61 4.64 3.00 -15.43
C ILE A 61 3.91 3.14 -14.09
N THR A 62 4.64 3.60 -13.08
CA THR A 62 4.13 3.85 -11.73
C THR A 62 4.53 5.24 -11.25
N ASP A 63 3.93 5.72 -10.15
CA ASP A 63 4.34 6.93 -9.46
C ASP A 63 5.65 6.77 -8.67
N GLY A 64 6.27 5.57 -8.68
CA GLY A 64 7.47 5.28 -7.91
C GLY A 64 7.25 5.25 -6.41
N GLU A 65 6.00 5.31 -5.95
CA GLU A 65 5.59 5.49 -4.56
C GLU A 65 6.11 6.82 -3.96
N PHE A 66 6.32 7.82 -4.80
CA PHE A 66 6.89 9.10 -4.39
C PHE A 66 5.99 9.92 -3.48
N ARG A 67 4.70 9.61 -3.43
CA ARG A 67 3.74 10.21 -2.49
C ARG A 67 3.70 9.54 -1.12
N ARG A 68 4.34 8.36 -0.97
CA ARG A 68 4.27 7.54 0.23
C ARG A 68 5.47 7.78 1.15
N SER A 69 5.21 7.82 2.45
CA SER A 69 6.21 7.70 3.50
C SER A 69 6.56 6.24 3.73
N TYR A 70 5.54 5.38 3.73
CA TYR A 70 5.65 3.93 3.81
C TYR A 70 4.89 3.29 2.66
N TRP A 71 5.43 2.22 2.09
CA TRP A 71 4.82 1.53 0.97
C TRP A 71 3.39 1.03 1.25
N HIS A 72 3.07 0.68 2.50
CA HIS A 72 1.79 0.08 2.92
C HIS A 72 0.95 1.00 3.81
N LEU A 73 1.55 1.69 4.81
CA LEU A 73 0.77 2.46 5.79
C LEU A 73 0.02 3.63 5.16
N ASP A 74 0.64 4.33 4.21
CA ASP A 74 -0.02 5.44 3.50
C ASP A 74 -1.29 4.99 2.77
N PHE A 75 -1.32 3.75 2.29
CA PHE A 75 -2.54 3.18 1.75
C PHE A 75 -3.57 2.89 2.85
N PHE A 76 -3.16 2.29 3.96
CA PHE A 76 -4.07 1.97 5.05
C PHE A 76 -4.68 3.23 5.68
N TRP A 77 -3.91 4.30 5.83
CA TRP A 77 -4.40 5.59 6.32
C TRP A 77 -5.40 6.26 5.37
N GLY A 78 -5.46 5.83 4.12
CA GLY A 78 -6.46 6.26 3.16
C GLY A 78 -7.85 5.67 3.42
N PHE A 79 -7.98 4.59 4.18
CA PHE A 79 -9.27 4.04 4.56
C PHE A 79 -9.95 4.88 5.64
N GLN A 80 -11.25 5.10 5.51
CA GLN A 80 -12.07 5.59 6.62
C GLN A 80 -12.06 4.55 7.75
N GLY A 81 -12.09 5.00 9.00
CA GLY A 81 -12.01 4.14 10.17
C GLY A 81 -10.61 3.65 10.54
N ILE A 82 -9.59 4.08 9.82
CA ILE A 82 -8.18 3.84 10.12
C ILE A 82 -7.48 5.16 10.44
N THR A 83 -6.63 5.17 11.46
CA THR A 83 -5.90 6.36 11.90
C THR A 83 -4.41 6.05 12.07
N HIS A 84 -3.58 7.04 11.71
CA HIS A 84 -2.13 7.02 11.96
C HIS A 84 -1.85 7.30 13.43
N ILE A 85 -1.00 6.48 14.03
CA ILE A 85 -0.35 6.79 15.31
C ILE A 85 1.14 6.44 15.25
N GLU A 86 1.92 7.04 16.15
CA GLU A 86 3.33 6.69 16.36
C GLU A 86 3.46 5.72 17.53
N LEU A 87 4.23 4.65 17.33
CA LEU A 87 4.59 3.69 18.38
C LEU A 87 5.88 4.13 19.08
N GLU A 88 6.16 3.52 20.24
CA GLU A 88 7.45 3.71 20.93
C GLU A 88 8.62 3.13 20.12
N GLN A 89 8.36 2.06 19.35
CA GLN A 89 9.36 1.36 18.52
C GLN A 89 8.80 1.04 17.14
N GLY A 90 9.64 1.20 16.11
CA GLY A 90 9.35 0.77 14.73
C GLY A 90 9.53 -0.75 14.53
N TYR A 91 9.48 -1.20 13.27
CA TYR A 91 9.88 -2.56 12.93
C TYR A 91 11.39 -2.72 13.12
N GLN A 92 11.78 -3.82 13.75
CA GLN A 92 13.18 -4.18 13.94
C GLN A 92 13.64 -5.10 12.80
N PHE A 93 14.62 -4.66 12.04
CA PHE A 93 15.36 -5.46 11.08
C PHE A 93 16.80 -5.67 11.59
N HIS A 94 17.56 -6.51 10.95
CA HIS A 94 18.94 -6.83 11.37
C HIS A 94 19.78 -5.54 11.47
N GLY A 95 19.90 -5.00 12.70
CA GLY A 95 20.69 -3.81 12.98
C GLY A 95 20.05 -2.46 12.67
N GLU A 96 18.78 -2.43 12.19
CA GLU A 96 18.07 -1.20 11.85
C GLU A 96 16.63 -1.20 12.36
N GLU A 97 16.16 -0.04 12.79
CA GLU A 97 14.78 0.23 13.17
C GLU A 97 14.13 1.12 12.12
N THR A 98 12.91 0.74 11.68
CA THR A 98 12.12 1.60 10.80
C THR A 98 11.48 2.74 11.59
N ALA A 99 10.95 3.73 10.88
CA ALA A 99 10.13 4.74 11.51
C ALA A 99 8.89 4.12 12.22
N ARG A 100 8.36 4.84 13.20
CA ARG A 100 7.47 4.31 14.25
C ARG A 100 5.99 4.33 13.92
N GLY A 101 5.62 4.81 12.71
CA GLY A 101 4.23 4.87 12.29
C GLY A 101 3.54 3.51 12.26
N THR A 102 2.27 3.47 12.64
CA THR A 102 1.38 2.33 12.53
C THR A 102 -0.04 2.77 12.18
N ALA A 103 -0.90 1.81 11.90
CA ALA A 103 -2.31 2.02 11.62
C ALA A 103 -3.17 1.34 12.70
N ILE A 104 -4.10 2.08 13.27
CA ILE A 104 -5.08 1.55 14.23
C ILE A 104 -6.50 1.76 13.72
N VAL A 105 -7.41 0.88 14.13
CA VAL A 105 -8.83 1.03 13.87
C VAL A 105 -9.44 2.03 14.84
N THR A 106 -10.18 3.00 14.31
CA THR A 106 -10.92 4.00 15.09
C THR A 106 -12.41 4.02 14.78
N GLY A 107 -12.85 3.16 13.84
CA GLY A 107 -14.24 3.01 13.42
C GLY A 107 -14.38 1.90 12.39
N LYS A 108 -15.57 1.72 11.81
CA LYS A 108 -15.79 0.74 10.75
C LYS A 108 -14.99 1.12 9.50
N ILE A 109 -14.32 0.14 8.91
CA ILE A 109 -13.42 0.34 7.79
C ILE A 109 -14.21 0.53 6.50
N SER A 110 -13.87 1.56 5.71
CA SER A 110 -14.47 1.83 4.41
C SER A 110 -13.43 2.34 3.41
N GLY A 111 -13.53 1.89 2.15
CA GLY A 111 -12.67 2.31 1.03
C GLY A 111 -13.18 3.52 0.25
N LYS A 112 -14.23 4.19 0.73
CA LYS A 112 -14.83 5.31 0.02
C LYS A 112 -13.89 6.51 -0.04
N ASP A 113 -13.84 7.16 -1.21
CA ASP A 113 -13.05 8.37 -1.48
C ASP A 113 -11.54 8.18 -1.19
N HIS A 114 -11.00 6.99 -1.48
CA HIS A 114 -9.62 6.65 -1.19
C HIS A 114 -8.63 7.48 -2.04
N PRO A 115 -7.62 8.13 -1.43
CA PRO A 115 -6.74 9.09 -2.12
C PRO A 115 -5.91 8.47 -3.26
N PHE A 116 -5.65 7.16 -3.23
CA PHE A 116 -4.89 6.49 -4.29
C PHE A 116 -5.59 6.47 -5.64
N VAL A 117 -6.90 6.71 -5.69
CA VAL A 117 -7.64 6.87 -6.94
C VAL A 117 -7.15 8.14 -7.67
N GLU A 118 -6.98 9.25 -6.96
CA GLU A 118 -6.44 10.49 -7.54
C GLU A 118 -4.95 10.35 -7.89
N HIS A 119 -4.17 9.62 -7.07
CA HIS A 119 -2.77 9.32 -7.41
C HIS A 119 -2.66 8.53 -8.72
N PHE A 120 -3.53 7.52 -8.90
CA PHE A 120 -3.60 6.74 -10.13
C PHE A 120 -3.99 7.61 -11.33
N LYS A 121 -5.01 8.46 -11.21
CA LYS A 121 -5.44 9.36 -12.31
C LYS A 121 -4.30 10.23 -12.81
N TYR A 122 -3.43 10.70 -11.92
CA TYR A 122 -2.25 11.46 -12.30
C TYR A 122 -1.30 10.63 -13.18
N VAL A 123 -0.93 9.43 -12.75
CA VAL A 123 -0.06 8.54 -13.54
C VAL A 123 -0.70 8.14 -14.86
N LYS A 124 -2.01 7.88 -14.85
CA LYS A 124 -2.78 7.54 -16.05
C LYS A 124 -2.69 8.60 -17.14
N GLY A 125 -2.57 9.87 -16.77
CA GLY A 125 -2.38 10.97 -17.72
C GLY A 125 -1.12 10.86 -18.59
N PHE A 126 -0.19 9.97 -18.21
CA PHE A 126 1.04 9.70 -18.96
C PHE A 126 1.00 8.41 -19.80
N GLU A 127 -0.13 7.69 -19.82
CA GLU A 127 -0.28 6.53 -20.71
C GLU A 127 -0.15 6.91 -22.19
N ASP A 128 0.40 5.98 -22.96
CA ASP A 128 0.47 6.08 -24.41
C ASP A 128 0.25 4.71 -25.07
N GLU A 129 0.51 4.58 -26.37
CA GLU A 129 0.32 3.33 -27.11
C GLU A 129 1.21 2.18 -26.63
N ASN A 130 2.32 2.47 -25.94
CA ASN A 130 3.35 1.52 -25.50
C ASN A 130 3.39 1.34 -23.99
N THR A 131 2.73 2.20 -23.21
CA THR A 131 2.81 2.20 -21.75
C THR A 131 1.44 2.23 -21.09
N LEU A 132 1.31 1.48 -20.00
CA LEU A 132 0.10 1.35 -19.19
C LEU A 132 0.41 1.73 -17.73
N ALA A 133 -0.43 2.54 -17.13
CA ALA A 133 -0.32 2.88 -15.71
C ALA A 133 -0.67 1.68 -14.83
N ARG A 134 0.18 1.42 -13.82
CA ARG A 134 -0.03 0.43 -12.77
C ARG A 134 -0.24 1.12 -11.44
N GLN A 135 -1.23 0.65 -10.69
CA GLN A 135 -1.38 1.01 -9.27
C GLN A 135 -0.85 -0.13 -8.39
N THR A 136 0.13 0.17 -7.55
CA THR A 136 0.64 -0.75 -6.53
C THR A 136 -0.07 -0.52 -5.20
N LEU A 137 -0.51 -1.59 -4.56
CA LEU A 137 -1.28 -1.57 -3.30
C LEU A 137 -0.77 -2.67 -2.37
N PRO A 138 -0.71 -2.47 -1.05
CA PRO A 138 -0.50 -3.58 -0.13
C PRO A 138 -1.70 -4.52 -0.14
N ALA A 139 -1.44 -5.82 0.02
CA ALA A 139 -2.51 -6.82 0.09
C ALA A 139 -3.36 -6.69 1.36
N PRO A 140 -4.63 -7.13 1.36
CA PRO A 140 -5.50 -7.13 2.54
C PRO A 140 -4.90 -7.85 3.76
N ALA A 141 -4.12 -8.91 3.53
CA ALA A 141 -3.42 -9.63 4.60
C ALA A 141 -2.42 -8.75 5.34
N GLN A 142 -1.78 -7.79 4.65
CA GLN A 142 -0.87 -6.81 5.28
C GLN A 142 -1.64 -5.87 6.21
N LEU A 143 -2.83 -5.40 5.81
CA LEU A 143 -3.68 -4.60 6.69
C LEU A 143 -4.05 -5.38 7.95
N LEU A 144 -4.55 -6.60 7.79
CA LEU A 144 -4.90 -7.45 8.93
C LEU A 144 -3.71 -7.68 9.86
N ALA A 145 -2.51 -7.91 9.31
CA ALA A 145 -1.30 -8.09 10.11
C ALA A 145 -0.93 -6.81 10.89
N GLU A 146 -1.09 -5.63 10.30
CA GLU A 146 -0.81 -4.35 10.95
C GLU A 146 -1.82 -4.03 12.05
N LEU A 147 -3.11 -4.32 11.84
CA LEU A 147 -4.16 -4.11 12.84
C LEU A 147 -4.01 -5.01 14.07
N TYR A 148 -3.23 -6.09 13.97
CA TYR A 148 -2.87 -6.97 15.10
C TYR A 148 -1.39 -6.88 15.51
N ARG A 149 -0.69 -5.84 15.06
CA ARG A 149 0.71 -5.58 15.44
C ARG A 149 0.80 -5.11 16.87
N GLY A 150 1.58 -5.80 17.72
CA GLY A 150 1.77 -5.42 19.12
C GLY A 150 0.43 -5.27 19.86
N ASP A 151 0.22 -4.12 20.47
CA ASP A 151 -1.00 -3.81 21.23
C ASP A 151 -2.19 -3.35 20.37
N ASN A 152 -2.00 -3.12 19.07
CA ASN A 152 -3.08 -2.72 18.16
C ASN A 152 -4.24 -3.70 18.17
N GLY A 153 -3.98 -5.00 18.40
CA GLY A 153 -5.01 -6.03 18.47
C GLY A 153 -6.09 -5.75 19.52
N LYS A 154 -5.74 -5.18 20.67
CA LYS A 154 -6.71 -4.82 21.72
C LYS A 154 -7.65 -3.70 21.24
N ILE A 155 -7.13 -2.74 20.48
CA ILE A 155 -7.92 -1.65 19.90
C ILE A 155 -8.83 -2.21 18.81
N THR A 156 -8.29 -3.08 17.96
CA THR A 156 -9.04 -3.74 16.89
C THR A 156 -10.18 -4.56 17.44
N ASP A 157 -9.97 -5.41 18.45
CA ASP A 157 -10.99 -6.24 19.07
C ASP A 157 -12.07 -5.42 19.81
N ALA A 158 -11.73 -4.22 20.29
CA ALA A 158 -12.71 -3.31 20.89
C ALA A 158 -13.69 -2.71 19.86
N VAL A 159 -13.24 -2.46 18.62
CA VAL A 159 -14.08 -1.94 17.52
C VAL A 159 -14.78 -3.07 16.76
N TYR A 160 -14.09 -4.21 16.65
CA TYR A 160 -14.55 -5.42 15.96
C TYR A 160 -14.47 -6.63 16.91
N PRO A 161 -15.46 -6.81 17.80
CA PRO A 161 -15.51 -8.00 18.67
C PRO A 161 -15.60 -9.31 17.86
N GLU A 162 -16.26 -9.25 16.70
CA GLU A 162 -16.39 -10.38 15.79
C GLU A 162 -15.37 -10.27 14.64
N ARG A 163 -14.40 -11.18 14.62
CA ARG A 163 -13.34 -11.20 13.61
C ARG A 163 -13.89 -11.31 12.18
N GLU A 164 -14.98 -12.01 12.00
CA GLU A 164 -15.63 -12.18 10.69
C GLU A 164 -16.12 -10.84 10.14
N GLU A 165 -16.66 -9.97 10.97
CA GLU A 165 -17.08 -8.62 10.59
C GLU A 165 -15.89 -7.79 10.11
N LEU A 166 -14.75 -7.84 10.84
CA LEU A 166 -13.53 -7.18 10.42
C LEU A 166 -13.07 -7.64 9.03
N LEU A 167 -13.06 -8.95 8.79
CA LEU A 167 -12.64 -9.50 7.50
C LEU A 167 -13.57 -9.08 6.36
N GLN A 168 -14.89 -9.05 6.62
CA GLN A 168 -15.87 -8.59 5.65
C GLN A 168 -15.71 -7.11 5.31
N ASP A 169 -15.48 -6.26 6.31
CA ASP A 169 -15.27 -4.82 6.11
C ASP A 169 -13.95 -4.54 5.37
N ILE A 170 -12.86 -5.23 5.71
CA ILE A 170 -11.60 -5.15 4.95
C ILE A 170 -11.85 -5.53 3.48
N ALA A 171 -12.49 -6.67 3.23
CA ALA A 171 -12.77 -7.12 1.88
C ALA A 171 -13.69 -6.15 1.12
N ALA A 172 -14.69 -5.56 1.79
CA ALA A 172 -15.57 -4.56 1.20
C ALA A 172 -14.84 -3.26 0.86
N ALA A 173 -13.95 -2.80 1.76
CA ALA A 173 -13.14 -1.60 1.56
C ALA A 173 -12.19 -1.75 0.36
N TYR A 174 -11.49 -2.87 0.23
CA TYR A 174 -10.64 -3.15 -0.92
C TYR A 174 -11.45 -3.27 -2.22
N ARG A 175 -12.60 -3.96 -2.21
CA ARG A 175 -13.49 -4.02 -3.38
C ARG A 175 -13.96 -2.63 -3.83
N GLN A 176 -14.22 -1.73 -2.89
CA GLN A 176 -14.57 -0.35 -3.22
C GLN A 176 -13.43 0.35 -3.92
N VAL A 177 -12.20 0.31 -3.36
CA VAL A 177 -11.02 0.93 -3.97
C VAL A 177 -10.75 0.34 -5.36
N PHE A 178 -10.85 -0.99 -5.53
CA PHE A 178 -10.65 -1.62 -6.84
C PHE A 178 -11.70 -1.16 -7.86
N ARG A 179 -12.95 -1.01 -7.45
CA ARG A 179 -14.01 -0.50 -8.31
C ARG A 179 -13.74 0.93 -8.74
N ASP A 180 -13.38 1.79 -7.78
CA ASP A 180 -13.09 3.20 -8.04
C ASP A 180 -11.87 3.36 -8.96
N LEU A 181 -10.83 2.56 -8.75
CA LEU A 181 -9.67 2.48 -9.65
C LEU A 181 -10.08 2.00 -11.06
N TYR A 182 -10.93 0.96 -11.14
CA TYR A 182 -11.43 0.45 -12.42
C TYR A 182 -12.24 1.50 -13.16
N GLU A 183 -13.11 2.23 -12.48
CA GLU A 183 -13.90 3.34 -13.02
C GLU A 183 -13.01 4.51 -13.45
N ALA A 184 -11.92 4.78 -12.72
CA ALA A 184 -10.88 5.72 -13.13
C ALA A 184 -10.05 5.24 -14.34
N GLY A 185 -10.31 4.02 -14.84
CA GLY A 185 -9.66 3.43 -16.00
C GLY A 185 -8.42 2.58 -15.68
N CYS A 186 -8.18 2.23 -14.42
CA CYS A 186 -7.11 1.29 -14.06
C CYS A 186 -7.40 -0.10 -14.62
N ARG A 187 -6.39 -0.71 -15.26
CA ARG A 187 -6.46 -2.08 -15.81
C ARG A 187 -5.28 -2.94 -15.37
N ASN A 188 -4.44 -2.39 -14.50
CA ASN A 188 -3.27 -3.08 -13.96
C ASN A 188 -3.10 -2.69 -12.49
N ILE A 189 -3.51 -3.59 -11.59
CA ILE A 189 -3.33 -3.46 -10.13
C ILE A 189 -2.33 -4.53 -9.71
N GLN A 190 -1.31 -4.12 -8.94
CA GLN A 190 -0.38 -5.03 -8.29
C GLN A 190 -0.67 -5.03 -6.79
N LEU A 191 -0.87 -6.23 -6.23
CA LEU A 191 -0.99 -6.43 -4.80
C LEU A 191 0.34 -6.92 -4.24
N ASP A 192 0.94 -6.12 -3.37
CA ASP A 192 2.19 -6.45 -2.69
C ASP A 192 1.87 -7.15 -1.36
N ASP A 193 2.22 -8.45 -1.28
CA ASP A 193 1.94 -9.28 -0.11
C ASP A 193 3.22 -9.87 0.48
N CYS A 194 3.79 -9.16 1.46
CA CYS A 194 4.95 -9.63 2.20
C CYS A 194 4.59 -10.67 3.27
N THR A 195 3.30 -10.93 3.54
CA THR A 195 2.89 -11.89 4.58
C THR A 195 3.26 -13.33 4.22
N TRP A 196 3.41 -13.63 2.93
CA TRP A 196 3.88 -14.93 2.45
C TRP A 196 5.31 -15.26 2.89
N GLY A 197 6.15 -14.24 3.13
CA GLY A 197 7.51 -14.42 3.68
C GLY A 197 7.51 -15.07 5.05
N MET A 198 6.44 -14.92 5.84
CA MET A 198 6.30 -15.52 7.17
C MET A 198 6.26 -17.06 7.14
N PHE A 199 5.88 -17.65 5.99
CA PHE A 199 5.84 -19.11 5.84
C PHE A 199 7.24 -19.72 5.66
N CYS A 200 8.23 -18.91 5.31
CA CYS A 200 9.63 -19.33 5.20
C CYS A 200 10.33 -19.38 6.56
N ASP A 201 9.79 -18.70 7.57
CA ASP A 201 10.29 -18.71 8.96
C ASP A 201 9.45 -19.66 9.80
N THR A 202 9.95 -20.91 9.94
CA THR A 202 9.25 -21.96 10.68
C THR A 202 9.08 -21.63 12.16
N GLU A 203 10.05 -20.93 12.77
CA GLU A 203 9.98 -20.55 14.19
C GLU A 203 8.92 -19.48 14.42
N TYR A 204 8.93 -18.43 13.58
CA TYR A 204 7.93 -17.37 13.62
C TYR A 204 6.51 -17.91 13.37
N TRP A 205 6.37 -18.79 12.37
CA TRP A 205 5.11 -19.45 12.05
C TRP A 205 4.57 -20.26 13.22
N ASN A 206 5.40 -21.13 13.83
CA ASN A 206 5.02 -21.97 14.95
C ASN A 206 4.62 -21.16 16.19
N LYS A 207 5.31 -20.06 16.48
CA LYS A 207 4.96 -19.15 17.58
C LYS A 207 3.60 -18.49 17.38
N ARG A 208 3.24 -18.17 16.14
CA ARG A 208 2.02 -17.42 15.80
C ARG A 208 0.80 -18.32 15.64
N GLN A 209 0.97 -19.56 15.21
CA GLN A 209 -0.14 -20.48 14.96
C GLN A 209 -0.90 -20.90 16.22
N LYS A 210 -0.27 -21.00 17.38
CA LYS A 210 -0.88 -21.58 18.60
C LYS A 210 -1.87 -22.73 18.31
N GLY A 211 -1.61 -23.52 17.26
CA GLY A 211 -2.38 -24.67 16.83
C GLY A 211 -3.65 -24.42 16.00
N ALA A 212 -3.92 -23.19 15.57
CA ALA A 212 -5.25 -22.85 15.05
C ALA A 212 -5.42 -22.81 13.52
N VAL A 213 -4.38 -22.63 12.72
CA VAL A 213 -4.55 -22.43 11.25
C VAL A 213 -3.47 -23.18 10.46
N SER A 214 -3.87 -24.02 9.50
CA SER A 214 -2.94 -24.70 8.60
C SER A 214 -2.51 -23.80 7.45
N LEU A 215 -1.33 -24.08 6.84
CA LEU A 215 -0.87 -23.42 5.61
C LEU A 215 -1.91 -23.47 4.48
N LYS A 216 -2.69 -24.58 4.41
CA LYS A 216 -3.77 -24.74 3.45
C LYS A 216 -4.89 -23.73 3.66
N GLN A 217 -5.32 -23.52 4.91
CA GLN A 217 -6.34 -22.52 5.24
C GLN A 217 -5.87 -21.10 4.93
N VAL A 218 -4.59 -20.79 5.17
CA VAL A 218 -4.04 -19.47 4.81
C VAL A 218 -3.98 -19.29 3.29
N ALA A 219 -3.60 -20.33 2.54
CA ALA A 219 -3.63 -20.28 1.09
C ALA A 219 -5.04 -20.12 0.50
N GLU A 220 -6.06 -20.67 1.17
CA GLU A 220 -7.46 -20.48 0.82
C GLU A 220 -7.93 -19.03 1.09
N ILE A 221 -7.49 -18.41 2.18
CA ILE A 221 -7.72 -16.97 2.45
C ILE A 221 -7.09 -16.12 1.35
N GLY A 222 -5.86 -16.42 0.93
CA GLY A 222 -5.19 -15.73 -0.18
C GLY A 222 -5.93 -15.84 -1.51
N ARG A 223 -6.63 -16.94 -1.77
CA ARG A 223 -7.47 -17.13 -2.98
C ARG A 223 -8.80 -16.35 -2.93
N ALA A 224 -9.30 -16.04 -1.76
CA ALA A 224 -10.53 -15.27 -1.61
C ALA A 224 -10.38 -13.78 -1.99
N HIS A 225 -9.16 -13.35 -2.31
CA HIS A 225 -8.86 -11.98 -2.73
C HIS A 225 -8.89 -11.78 -4.26
N VAL A 226 -9.21 -12.81 -5.03
CA VAL A 226 -9.26 -12.77 -6.50
C VAL A 226 -10.70 -12.64 -6.98
#